data_6028c91c751679c083d06cf8d86628f9
#
_entry.id   6028c91c751679c083d06cf8d86628f9
#
_cell.length_a   1.000
_cell.length_b   1.000
_cell.length_c   1.000
_cell.angle_alpha   90.00
_cell.angle_beta   90.00
_cell.angle_gamma   90.00
#
_symmetry.space_group_name_H-M   'P 1'
#
loop_
_entity.id
_entity.type
_entity.pdbx_description
1 polymer ?
#
loop_
_entity_poly.entity_id
_entity_poly.type
_entity_poly.pdbx_seq_one_letter_code
_entity_poly.pdbx_strand_id
1 'polypeptide(L)'
;GFIEVETPVLHVEAGGAHARPFLTHHNALDMQLYLRIALELHLKRLIVGGMERVYEIGRVFRNEGISTRHNPEFTMMELYQAFGDYSEVMAIAEELIVQAARDAIGTTVVDIFDHEGTPHRVDLAKPWRRARMIDLVAEKTGVEVHPSQPVADLRSLADKHGVRWEPRWGSGKIIEEIFEALAETSLIEPTFVTGHPVEISP
;
A
#
# COMPACT_ATOMS: atom_id res chain seq x y z
N GLY A 1 6.66 19.92 -12.28
CA GLY A 1 6.26 18.52 -12.47
C GLY A 1 7.27 17.55 -11.84
N PHE A 2 6.96 16.28 -11.89
CA PHE A 2 7.88 15.22 -11.50
C PHE A 2 8.90 14.97 -12.61
N ILE A 3 10.12 14.59 -12.21
CA ILE A 3 11.20 14.18 -13.11
C ILE A 3 11.28 12.65 -13.09
N GLU A 4 11.22 12.02 -14.27
CA GLU A 4 11.46 10.60 -14.41
C GLU A 4 12.94 10.31 -14.27
N VAL A 5 13.25 9.28 -13.50
CA VAL A 5 14.63 8.84 -13.26
C VAL A 5 14.75 7.33 -13.42
N GLU A 6 15.97 6.86 -13.68
CA GLU A 6 16.32 5.43 -13.62
C GLU A 6 17.40 5.24 -12.56
N THR A 7 17.17 4.30 -11.65
CA THR A 7 18.10 3.97 -10.57
C THR A 7 18.61 2.53 -10.70
N PRO A 8 19.74 2.20 -10.05
CA PRO A 8 20.32 0.85 -10.17
C PRO A 8 19.39 -0.27 -9.78
N VAL A 9 19.39 -1.35 -10.56
CA VAL A 9 18.70 -2.62 -10.26
C VAL A 9 19.53 -3.46 -9.28
N LEU A 10 20.86 -3.38 -9.37
CA LEU A 10 21.78 -4.10 -8.48
C LEU A 10 22.08 -3.22 -7.26
N HIS A 11 21.77 -3.73 -6.09
CA HIS A 11 21.97 -3.05 -4.81
C HIS A 11 23.05 -3.75 -3.98
N VAL A 12 23.83 -2.97 -3.25
CA VAL A 12 24.80 -3.49 -2.26
C VAL A 12 24.07 -3.97 -1.00
N GLU A 13 22.96 -3.29 -0.67
CA GLU A 13 22.12 -3.60 0.48
C GLU A 13 20.66 -3.72 0.02
N ALA A 14 19.98 -4.77 0.47
CA ALA A 14 18.54 -4.89 0.26
C ALA A 14 17.80 -3.97 1.22
N GLY A 15 16.79 -3.25 0.73
CA GLY A 15 15.99 -2.34 1.56
C GLY A 15 14.87 -1.66 0.79
N GLY A 16 14.07 -0.85 1.53
CA GLY A 16 12.91 -0.14 0.97
C GLY A 16 11.61 -0.93 1.00
N ALA A 17 11.64 -2.20 1.43
CA ALA A 17 10.43 -3.02 1.62
C ALA A 17 10.72 -4.19 2.55
N HIS A 18 9.67 -4.77 3.13
CA HIS A 18 9.73 -6.06 3.82
C HIS A 18 9.55 -7.19 2.79
N ALA A 19 10.63 -7.54 2.08
CA ALA A 19 10.62 -8.60 1.08
C ALA A 19 11.95 -9.35 1.06
N ARG A 20 11.92 -10.60 0.61
CA ARG A 20 13.13 -11.42 0.46
C ARG A 20 13.79 -11.12 -0.90
N PRO A 21 15.08 -10.69 -0.96
CA PRO A 21 15.73 -10.37 -2.21
C PRO A 21 16.22 -11.62 -2.95
N PHE A 22 16.39 -11.52 -4.28
CA PHE A 22 17.27 -12.40 -5.05
C PHE A 22 18.72 -11.97 -4.87
N LEU A 23 19.62 -12.94 -4.77
CA LEU A 23 21.05 -12.74 -4.59
C LEU A 23 21.78 -12.95 -5.91
N THR A 24 22.83 -12.16 -6.14
CA THR A 24 23.76 -12.34 -7.24
C THR A 24 25.19 -12.01 -6.78
N HIS A 25 26.18 -12.26 -7.62
CA HIS A 25 27.59 -12.03 -7.32
C HIS A 25 28.26 -11.18 -8.39
N HIS A 26 28.98 -10.14 -7.98
CA HIS A 26 29.80 -9.31 -8.87
C HIS A 26 31.25 -9.89 -8.94
N ASN A 27 31.53 -10.62 -9.98
CA ASN A 27 32.81 -11.37 -10.10
C ASN A 27 34.05 -10.49 -10.00
N ALA A 28 34.06 -9.33 -10.66
CA ALA A 28 35.25 -8.47 -10.67
C ALA A 28 35.55 -7.79 -9.32
N LEU A 29 34.51 -7.58 -8.49
CA LEU A 29 34.64 -6.96 -7.18
C LEU A 29 34.59 -7.99 -6.04
N ASP A 30 34.37 -9.26 -6.37
CA ASP A 30 34.19 -10.36 -5.41
C ASP A 30 33.23 -10.01 -4.30
N MET A 31 32.05 -9.49 -4.67
CA MET A 31 31.05 -9.06 -3.69
C MET A 31 29.65 -9.52 -4.03
N GLN A 32 28.86 -9.80 -2.98
CA GLN A 32 27.46 -10.12 -3.11
C GLN A 32 26.64 -8.87 -3.41
N LEU A 33 25.72 -8.99 -4.36
CA LEU A 33 24.73 -7.97 -4.68
C LEU A 33 23.32 -8.56 -4.57
N TYR A 34 22.35 -7.67 -4.55
CA TYR A 34 20.94 -7.97 -4.47
C TYR A 34 20.20 -7.37 -5.66
N LEU A 35 19.24 -8.09 -6.24
CA LEU A 35 18.25 -7.46 -7.10
C LEU A 35 17.31 -6.62 -6.23
N ARG A 36 17.02 -5.39 -6.65
CA ARG A 36 16.19 -4.45 -5.87
C ARG A 36 14.79 -4.99 -5.59
N ILE A 37 14.33 -4.83 -4.37
CA ILE A 37 12.98 -5.21 -3.90
C ILE A 37 12.01 -4.03 -3.89
N ALA A 38 12.51 -2.80 -4.03
CA ALA A 38 11.80 -1.53 -4.10
C ALA A 38 12.67 -0.47 -4.78
N LEU A 39 12.08 0.66 -5.17
CA LEU A 39 12.77 1.81 -5.75
C LEU A 39 13.17 2.85 -4.68
N GLU A 40 12.61 2.76 -3.50
CA GLU A 40 12.61 3.72 -2.40
C GLU A 40 13.99 4.31 -2.08
N LEU A 41 14.99 3.47 -1.81
CA LEU A 41 16.26 3.93 -1.26
C LEU A 41 16.98 4.93 -2.16
N HIS A 42 16.97 4.68 -3.46
CA HIS A 42 17.61 5.58 -4.43
C HIS A 42 16.78 6.83 -4.69
N LEU A 43 15.47 6.73 -4.77
CA LEU A 43 14.58 7.89 -4.94
C LEU A 43 14.69 8.84 -3.75
N LYS A 44 14.73 8.32 -2.51
CA LYS A 44 15.00 9.14 -1.32
C LYS A 44 16.37 9.80 -1.34
N ARG A 45 17.42 9.13 -1.85
CA ARG A 45 18.75 9.75 -2.03
C ARG A 45 18.72 10.91 -3.01
N LEU A 46 17.93 10.81 -4.09
CA LEU A 46 17.75 11.91 -5.05
C LEU A 46 17.04 13.11 -4.39
N ILE A 47 16.03 12.87 -3.56
CA ILE A 47 15.37 13.93 -2.77
C ILE A 47 16.38 14.62 -1.84
N VAL A 48 17.18 13.85 -1.10
CA VAL A 48 18.25 14.39 -0.24
C VAL A 48 19.29 15.16 -1.06
N GLY A 49 19.55 14.72 -2.30
CA GLY A 49 20.43 15.39 -3.25
C GLY A 49 19.88 16.67 -3.85
N GLY A 50 18.66 17.08 -3.49
CA GLY A 50 18.05 18.35 -3.91
C GLY A 50 17.03 18.24 -5.05
N MET A 51 16.65 17.05 -5.49
CA MET A 51 15.55 16.87 -6.45
C MET A 51 14.23 16.91 -5.69
N GLU A 52 13.38 17.90 -5.97
CA GLU A 52 12.15 18.09 -5.19
C GLU A 52 11.04 17.08 -5.51
N ARG A 53 10.98 16.57 -6.76
CA ARG A 53 9.94 15.64 -7.23
C ARG A 53 10.52 14.65 -8.22
N VAL A 54 10.50 13.38 -7.88
CA VAL A 54 11.02 12.31 -8.72
C VAL A 54 10.05 11.14 -8.78
N TYR A 55 10.07 10.43 -9.91
CA TYR A 55 9.40 9.13 -10.01
C TYR A 55 10.23 8.19 -10.87
N GLU A 56 10.02 6.91 -10.66
CA GLU A 56 10.58 5.84 -11.48
C GLU A 56 9.50 4.78 -11.73
N ILE A 57 9.45 4.27 -12.96
CA ILE A 57 8.68 3.09 -13.33
C ILE A 57 9.69 2.01 -13.68
N GLY A 58 9.81 0.98 -12.85
CA GLY A 58 10.87 -0.01 -13.02
C GLY A 58 10.52 -1.39 -12.52
N ARG A 59 11.37 -2.36 -12.88
CA ARG A 59 11.28 -3.73 -12.40
C ARG A 59 11.79 -3.84 -10.97
N VAL A 60 11.05 -4.55 -10.14
CA VAL A 60 11.45 -4.96 -8.80
C VAL A 60 11.30 -6.47 -8.65
N PHE A 61 12.04 -7.05 -7.72
CA PHE A 61 12.23 -8.48 -7.60
C PHE A 61 12.03 -8.92 -6.14
N ARG A 62 11.08 -9.82 -5.89
CA ARG A 62 10.81 -10.36 -4.56
C ARG A 62 10.81 -11.87 -4.60
N ASN A 63 11.78 -12.49 -3.91
CA ASN A 63 11.97 -13.94 -3.86
C ASN A 63 11.05 -14.58 -2.82
N GLU A 64 9.77 -14.53 -3.11
CA GLU A 64 8.69 -15.00 -2.25
C GLU A 64 7.78 -15.99 -3.00
N GLY A 65 6.68 -16.42 -2.36
CA GLY A 65 5.74 -17.33 -2.97
C GLY A 65 5.00 -16.70 -4.17
N ILE A 66 4.58 -17.56 -5.10
CA ILE A 66 3.83 -17.16 -6.29
C ILE A 66 2.33 -17.35 -6.02
N SER A 67 1.54 -16.37 -6.43
CA SER A 67 0.08 -16.45 -6.42
C SER A 67 -0.50 -15.71 -7.64
N THR A 68 -1.81 -15.71 -7.79
CA THR A 68 -2.49 -14.93 -8.84
C THR A 68 -2.26 -13.42 -8.74
N ARG A 69 -1.83 -12.93 -7.56
CA ARG A 69 -1.56 -11.51 -7.27
C ARG A 69 -0.07 -11.22 -7.07
N HIS A 70 0.79 -12.22 -6.97
CA HIS A 70 2.20 -12.05 -6.65
C HIS A 70 3.08 -12.77 -7.66
N ASN A 71 3.84 -12.00 -8.42
CA ASN A 71 4.93 -12.47 -9.25
C ASN A 71 6.26 -12.12 -8.58
N PRO A 72 7.31 -12.96 -8.74
CA PRO A 72 8.64 -12.65 -8.19
C PRO A 72 9.32 -11.47 -8.89
N GLU A 73 8.87 -11.12 -10.08
CA GLU A 73 9.32 -9.98 -10.89
C GLU A 73 8.09 -9.21 -11.39
N PHE A 74 8.01 -7.91 -11.10
CA PHE A 74 6.89 -7.06 -11.52
C PHE A 74 7.32 -5.61 -11.71
N THR A 75 6.54 -4.85 -12.47
CA THR A 75 6.74 -3.41 -12.64
C THR A 75 6.08 -2.66 -11.51
N MET A 76 6.81 -1.75 -10.90
CA MET A 76 6.33 -0.85 -9.85
C MET A 76 6.60 0.59 -10.27
N MET A 77 5.69 1.49 -9.93
CA MET A 77 5.93 2.93 -9.96
C MET A 77 6.02 3.44 -8.52
N GLU A 78 7.07 4.18 -8.24
CA GLU A 78 7.18 4.95 -7.00
C GLU A 78 7.44 6.42 -7.32
N LEU A 79 6.88 7.31 -6.52
CA LEU A 79 7.10 8.75 -6.63
C LEU A 79 7.41 9.34 -5.24
N TYR A 80 8.25 10.35 -5.24
CA TYR A 80 8.67 11.06 -4.02
C TYR A 80 8.62 12.56 -4.25
N GLN A 81 8.07 13.28 -3.28
CA GLN A 81 8.01 14.73 -3.27
C GLN A 81 8.54 15.28 -1.94
N ALA A 82 9.45 16.23 -2.02
CA ALA A 82 9.90 16.99 -0.86
C ALA A 82 8.82 17.96 -0.37
N PHE A 83 8.82 18.28 0.93
CA PHE A 83 7.97 19.27 1.58
C PHE A 83 6.46 19.02 1.48
N GLY A 84 6.04 17.81 1.10
CA GLY A 84 4.65 17.38 1.10
C GLY A 84 4.35 16.40 2.22
N ASP A 85 3.08 16.30 2.60
CA ASP A 85 2.59 15.26 3.49
C ASP A 85 1.71 14.24 2.74
N TYR A 86 1.10 13.32 3.48
CA TYR A 86 0.23 12.30 2.89
C TYR A 86 -1.00 12.87 2.18
N SER A 87 -1.44 14.08 2.52
CA SER A 87 -2.62 14.71 1.87
C SER A 87 -2.32 15.08 0.43
N GLU A 88 -1.12 15.63 0.15
CA GLU A 88 -0.65 15.88 -1.21
C GLU A 88 -0.49 14.59 -1.99
N VAL A 89 0.05 13.53 -1.36
CA VAL A 89 0.23 12.24 -2.02
C VAL A 89 -1.12 11.60 -2.36
N MET A 90 -2.14 11.70 -1.49
CA MET A 90 -3.50 11.27 -1.81
C MET A 90 -4.07 12.04 -3.01
N ALA A 91 -3.90 13.35 -3.07
CA ALA A 91 -4.36 14.16 -4.20
C ALA A 91 -3.66 13.78 -5.51
N ILE A 92 -2.35 13.56 -5.47
CA ILE A 92 -1.56 13.10 -6.63
C ILE A 92 -2.04 11.71 -7.09
N ALA A 93 -2.26 10.79 -6.18
CA ALA A 93 -2.72 9.44 -6.51
C ALA A 93 -4.11 9.46 -7.16
N GLU A 94 -5.04 10.23 -6.61
CA GLU A 94 -6.39 10.42 -7.17
C GLU A 94 -6.31 11.00 -8.59
N GLU A 95 -5.58 12.10 -8.81
CA GLU A 95 -5.42 12.73 -10.11
C GLU A 95 -4.73 11.80 -11.12
N LEU A 96 -3.66 11.11 -10.71
CA LEU A 96 -2.90 10.18 -11.55
C LEU A 96 -3.79 9.06 -12.08
N ILE A 97 -4.57 8.40 -11.21
CA ILE A 97 -5.43 7.28 -11.60
C ILE A 97 -6.57 7.74 -12.50
N VAL A 98 -7.20 8.89 -12.18
CA VAL A 98 -8.24 9.49 -13.02
C VAL A 98 -7.71 9.85 -14.40
N GLN A 99 -6.52 10.46 -14.48
CA GLN A 99 -5.91 10.85 -15.75
C GLN A 99 -5.48 9.61 -16.55
N ALA A 100 -4.88 8.62 -15.90
CA ALA A 100 -4.50 7.36 -16.56
C ALA A 100 -5.72 6.65 -17.16
N ALA A 101 -6.85 6.63 -16.47
CA ALA A 101 -8.09 6.05 -17.00
C ALA A 101 -8.58 6.82 -18.24
N ARG A 102 -8.58 8.15 -18.20
CA ARG A 102 -8.97 8.97 -19.37
C ARG A 102 -8.08 8.72 -20.56
N ASP A 103 -6.76 8.66 -20.35
CA ASP A 103 -5.80 8.52 -21.45
C ASP A 103 -5.78 7.09 -22.01
N ALA A 104 -5.94 6.06 -21.17
CA ALA A 104 -5.84 4.68 -21.60
C ALA A 104 -7.14 4.12 -22.20
N ILE A 105 -8.28 4.49 -21.63
CA ILE A 105 -9.59 3.90 -22.01
C ILE A 105 -10.65 4.93 -22.41
N GLY A 106 -10.33 6.23 -22.40
CA GLY A 106 -11.22 7.31 -22.82
C GLY A 106 -12.37 7.63 -21.84
N THR A 107 -12.41 7.03 -20.66
CA THR A 107 -13.45 7.22 -19.65
C THR A 107 -12.90 7.04 -18.25
N THR A 108 -13.58 7.64 -17.26
CA THR A 108 -13.29 7.41 -15.84
C THR A 108 -14.20 6.38 -15.20
N VAL A 109 -15.22 5.92 -15.95
CA VAL A 109 -16.15 4.90 -15.48
C VAL A 109 -15.61 3.53 -15.87
N VAL A 110 -15.38 2.68 -14.89
CA VAL A 110 -14.84 1.32 -15.06
C VAL A 110 -15.79 0.28 -14.49
N ASP A 111 -15.82 -0.87 -15.12
CA ASP A 111 -16.50 -2.04 -14.58
C ASP A 111 -15.45 -2.90 -13.87
N ILE A 112 -15.67 -3.15 -12.58
CA ILE A 112 -14.80 -3.98 -11.73
C ILE A 112 -15.60 -5.16 -11.19
N PHE A 113 -14.91 -6.19 -10.71
CA PHE A 113 -15.52 -7.32 -10.03
C PHE A 113 -15.03 -7.35 -8.59
N ASP A 114 -15.93 -7.55 -7.63
CA ASP A 114 -15.55 -7.80 -6.25
C ASP A 114 -14.95 -9.20 -6.06
N HIS A 115 -14.59 -9.54 -4.83
CA HIS A 115 -13.98 -10.84 -4.50
C HIS A 115 -14.95 -12.03 -4.69
N GLU A 116 -16.26 -11.78 -4.76
CA GLU A 116 -17.31 -12.78 -5.04
C GLU A 116 -17.60 -12.89 -6.54
N GLY A 117 -16.99 -12.02 -7.37
CA GLY A 117 -17.21 -11.95 -8.80
C GLY A 117 -18.43 -11.13 -9.21
N THR A 118 -19.01 -10.35 -8.29
CA THR A 118 -20.14 -9.45 -8.59
C THR A 118 -19.63 -8.22 -9.35
N PRO A 119 -20.24 -7.86 -10.48
CA PRO A 119 -19.83 -6.68 -11.23
C PRO A 119 -20.30 -5.39 -10.57
N HIS A 120 -19.41 -4.42 -10.53
CA HIS A 120 -19.70 -3.06 -10.04
C HIS A 120 -19.23 -2.03 -11.04
N ARG A 121 -20.01 -0.98 -11.23
CA ARG A 121 -19.69 0.15 -12.08
C ARG A 121 -19.25 1.34 -11.24
N VAL A 122 -17.99 1.72 -11.33
CA VAL A 122 -17.33 2.71 -10.49
C VAL A 122 -16.89 3.91 -11.32
N ASP A 123 -17.16 5.12 -10.86
CA ASP A 123 -16.65 6.35 -11.48
C ASP A 123 -15.46 6.89 -10.69
N LEU A 124 -14.27 6.73 -11.26
CA LEU A 124 -13.01 7.18 -10.68
C LEU A 124 -12.88 8.71 -10.57
N ALA A 125 -13.67 9.49 -11.33
CA ALA A 125 -13.61 10.96 -11.31
C ALA A 125 -14.36 11.60 -10.14
N LYS A 126 -15.15 10.83 -9.38
CA LYS A 126 -15.77 11.34 -8.15
C LYS A 126 -14.71 11.59 -7.08
N PRO A 127 -14.93 12.58 -6.18
CA PRO A 127 -14.03 12.73 -5.04
C PRO A 127 -13.94 11.42 -4.26
N TRP A 128 -12.72 10.93 -4.06
CA TRP A 128 -12.52 9.67 -3.35
C TRP A 128 -12.82 9.83 -1.87
N ARG A 129 -13.49 8.86 -1.31
CA ARG A 129 -13.79 8.82 0.11
C ARG A 129 -12.50 8.81 0.92
N ARG A 130 -12.44 9.60 2.00
CA ARG A 130 -11.38 9.55 3.02
C ARG A 130 -12.01 9.12 4.31
N ALA A 131 -11.64 7.95 4.81
CA ALA A 131 -12.22 7.36 6.01
C ALA A 131 -11.13 6.80 6.93
N ARG A 132 -11.27 7.02 8.23
CA ARG A 132 -10.33 6.41 9.18
C ARG A 132 -10.67 4.92 9.32
N MET A 133 -9.65 4.08 9.49
CA MET A 133 -9.84 2.65 9.71
C MET A 133 -10.82 2.36 10.85
N ILE A 134 -10.70 3.08 11.96
CA ILE A 134 -11.58 2.89 13.12
C ILE A 134 -13.06 3.25 12.83
N ASP A 135 -13.30 4.26 11.98
CA ASP A 135 -14.67 4.64 11.59
C ASP A 135 -15.28 3.55 10.69
N LEU A 136 -14.48 2.97 9.79
CA LEU A 136 -14.92 1.85 8.94
C LEU A 136 -15.23 0.59 9.76
N VAL A 137 -14.46 0.31 10.80
CA VAL A 137 -14.77 -0.76 11.76
C VAL A 137 -16.08 -0.46 12.48
N ALA A 138 -16.29 0.78 12.96
CA ALA A 138 -17.51 1.18 13.63
C ALA A 138 -18.74 1.08 12.71
N GLU A 139 -18.62 1.45 11.44
CA GLU A 139 -19.69 1.30 10.45
C GLU A 139 -20.15 -0.17 10.29
N LYS A 140 -19.24 -1.12 10.41
CA LYS A 140 -19.53 -2.55 10.24
C LYS A 140 -19.99 -3.25 11.52
N THR A 141 -19.42 -2.87 12.65
CA THR A 141 -19.67 -3.53 13.93
C THR A 141 -20.75 -2.87 14.77
N GLY A 142 -21.05 -1.59 14.49
CA GLY A 142 -21.87 -0.73 15.32
C GLY A 142 -21.21 -0.30 16.62
N VAL A 143 -19.89 -0.54 16.78
CA VAL A 143 -19.12 -0.26 17.99
C VAL A 143 -17.94 0.65 17.65
N GLU A 144 -17.84 1.79 18.33
CA GLU A 144 -16.66 2.64 18.23
C GLU A 144 -15.44 1.94 18.84
N VAL A 145 -14.34 1.95 18.11
CA VAL A 145 -13.06 1.36 18.54
C VAL A 145 -11.95 2.41 18.57
N HIS A 146 -10.98 2.21 19.46
CA HIS A 146 -9.81 3.07 19.57
C HIS A 146 -8.57 2.25 19.95
N PRO A 147 -7.37 2.54 19.39
CA PRO A 147 -6.15 1.78 19.70
C PRO A 147 -5.73 1.80 21.18
N SER A 148 -6.19 2.79 21.95
CA SER A 148 -5.95 2.85 23.39
C SER A 148 -6.93 2.08 24.26
N GLN A 149 -7.94 1.42 23.67
CA GLN A 149 -8.86 0.57 24.41
C GLN A 149 -8.14 -0.65 25.01
N PRO A 150 -8.69 -1.22 26.11
CA PRO A 150 -8.22 -2.51 26.62
C PRO A 150 -8.30 -3.59 25.51
N VAL A 151 -7.21 -4.32 25.32
CA VAL A 151 -7.14 -5.39 24.32
C VAL A 151 -8.24 -6.42 24.48
N ALA A 152 -8.68 -6.66 25.74
CA ALA A 152 -9.75 -7.61 26.06
C ALA A 152 -11.10 -7.24 25.40
N ASP A 153 -11.40 -5.93 25.31
CA ASP A 153 -12.65 -5.45 24.70
C ASP A 153 -12.63 -5.68 23.18
N LEU A 154 -11.48 -5.42 22.55
CA LEU A 154 -11.30 -5.65 21.11
C LEU A 154 -11.30 -7.14 20.76
N ARG A 155 -10.73 -8.00 21.61
CA ARG A 155 -10.83 -9.47 21.46
C ARG A 155 -12.27 -9.93 21.54
N SER A 156 -13.04 -9.41 22.51
CA SER A 156 -14.47 -9.72 22.62
C SER A 156 -15.28 -9.27 21.40
N LEU A 157 -14.92 -8.11 20.82
CA LEU A 157 -15.53 -7.63 19.57
C LEU A 157 -15.16 -8.55 18.40
N ALA A 158 -13.89 -8.93 18.27
CA ALA A 158 -13.42 -9.88 17.25
C ALA A 158 -14.14 -11.22 17.35
N ASP A 159 -14.23 -11.81 18.56
CA ASP A 159 -14.96 -13.05 18.82
C ASP A 159 -16.43 -12.98 18.42
N LYS A 160 -17.10 -11.87 18.76
CA LYS A 160 -18.51 -11.61 18.38
C LYS A 160 -18.72 -11.66 16.87
N HIS A 161 -17.74 -11.25 16.09
CA HIS A 161 -17.82 -11.19 14.62
C HIS A 161 -17.07 -12.35 13.94
N GLY A 162 -16.56 -13.34 14.69
CA GLY A 162 -15.86 -14.50 14.16
C GLY A 162 -14.48 -14.17 13.55
N VAL A 163 -13.90 -13.05 13.93
CA VAL A 163 -12.57 -12.63 13.50
C VAL A 163 -11.50 -13.28 14.38
N ARG A 164 -10.54 -13.95 13.76
CA ARG A 164 -9.45 -14.62 14.48
C ARG A 164 -8.45 -13.59 15.02
N TRP A 165 -7.89 -13.87 16.18
CA TRP A 165 -6.83 -13.07 16.78
C TRP A 165 -5.80 -13.97 17.49
N GLU A 166 -4.60 -13.44 17.72
CA GLU A 166 -3.53 -14.14 18.44
C GLU A 166 -3.26 -13.45 19.79
N PRO A 167 -2.89 -14.23 20.84
CA PRO A 167 -2.64 -13.70 22.20
C PRO A 167 -1.54 -12.62 22.26
N ARG A 168 -0.60 -12.62 21.30
CA ARG A 168 0.49 -11.66 21.20
C ARG A 168 0.12 -10.33 20.55
N TRP A 169 -1.05 -10.25 19.91
CA TRP A 169 -1.46 -9.03 19.20
C TRP A 169 -1.98 -7.97 20.17
N GLY A 170 -1.55 -6.74 19.96
CA GLY A 170 -2.07 -5.57 20.64
C GLY A 170 -3.34 -5.03 20.01
N SER A 171 -3.80 -3.90 20.54
CA SER A 171 -5.06 -3.27 20.10
C SER A 171 -5.06 -2.88 18.64
N GLY A 172 -3.95 -2.31 18.15
CA GLY A 172 -3.83 -1.87 16.76
C GLY A 172 -3.97 -3.02 15.77
N LYS A 173 -3.27 -4.13 16.02
CA LYS A 173 -3.33 -5.32 15.15
C LYS A 173 -4.72 -5.97 15.15
N ILE A 174 -5.41 -6.01 16.30
CA ILE A 174 -6.77 -6.56 16.35
C ILE A 174 -7.76 -5.68 15.59
N ILE A 175 -7.64 -4.35 15.67
CA ILE A 175 -8.46 -3.42 14.90
C ILE A 175 -8.23 -3.62 13.39
N GLU A 176 -6.97 -3.79 12.95
CA GLU A 176 -6.64 -4.09 11.56
C GLU A 176 -7.31 -5.39 11.08
N GLU A 177 -7.20 -6.48 11.83
CA GLU A 177 -7.84 -7.75 11.48
C GLU A 177 -9.37 -7.66 11.39
N ILE A 178 -10.00 -6.90 12.30
CA ILE A 178 -11.44 -6.64 12.22
C ILE A 178 -11.78 -5.82 10.96
N PHE A 179 -10.96 -4.82 10.64
CA PHE A 179 -11.11 -4.02 9.43
C PHE A 179 -10.98 -4.89 8.17
N GLU A 180 -9.92 -5.68 8.04
CA GLU A 180 -9.69 -6.56 6.88
C GLU A 180 -10.83 -7.56 6.71
N ALA A 181 -11.28 -8.18 7.79
CA ALA A 181 -12.31 -9.20 7.74
C ALA A 181 -13.72 -8.66 7.42
N LEU A 182 -14.06 -7.47 7.90
CA LEU A 182 -15.45 -6.98 7.84
C LEU A 182 -15.67 -5.77 6.94
N ALA A 183 -14.67 -4.91 6.80
CA ALA A 183 -14.83 -3.63 6.11
C ALA A 183 -14.14 -3.58 4.75
N GLU A 184 -12.90 -4.04 4.64
CA GLU A 184 -12.07 -3.87 3.45
C GLU A 184 -12.75 -4.39 2.19
N THR A 185 -13.27 -5.61 2.22
CA THR A 185 -13.91 -6.25 1.05
C THR A 185 -15.19 -5.57 0.59
N SER A 186 -15.77 -4.68 1.40
CA SER A 186 -16.96 -3.90 1.07
C SER A 186 -16.67 -2.51 0.51
N LEU A 187 -15.38 -2.13 0.43
CA LEU A 187 -14.96 -0.85 -0.13
C LEU A 187 -14.86 -0.98 -1.66
N ILE A 188 -15.97 -0.81 -2.34
CA ILE A 188 -16.07 -0.90 -3.80
C ILE A 188 -15.69 0.43 -4.46
N GLU A 189 -16.22 1.55 -3.95
CA GLU A 189 -15.86 2.89 -4.43
C GLU A 189 -14.45 3.27 -3.97
N PRO A 190 -13.67 4.02 -4.78
CA PRO A 190 -12.33 4.45 -4.39
C PRO A 190 -12.31 5.13 -3.04
N THR A 191 -11.53 4.58 -2.12
CA THR A 191 -11.49 5.03 -0.72
C THR A 191 -10.05 5.07 -0.22
N PHE A 192 -9.64 6.21 0.33
CA PHE A 192 -8.43 6.30 1.13
C PHE A 192 -8.73 5.90 2.57
N VAL A 193 -8.14 4.82 3.02
CA VAL A 193 -8.16 4.44 4.43
C VAL A 193 -7.03 5.17 5.15
N THR A 194 -7.37 5.92 6.18
CA THR A 194 -6.43 6.74 6.96
C THR A 194 -6.45 6.36 8.44
N GLY A 195 -5.53 6.91 9.22
CA GLY A 195 -5.51 6.69 10.66
C GLY A 195 -5.19 5.24 11.05
N HIS A 196 -4.28 4.61 10.31
CA HIS A 196 -3.75 3.29 10.68
C HIS A 196 -3.14 3.35 12.08
N PRO A 197 -3.39 2.36 12.96
CA PRO A 197 -2.75 2.29 14.27
C PRO A 197 -1.22 2.29 14.15
N VAL A 198 -0.54 3.03 15.04
CA VAL A 198 0.93 3.12 15.05
C VAL A 198 1.58 1.74 15.20
N GLU A 199 0.95 0.83 15.92
CA GLU A 199 1.43 -0.53 16.15
C GLU A 199 1.69 -1.32 14.85
N ILE A 200 0.93 -1.03 13.79
CA ILE A 200 1.02 -1.70 12.49
C ILE A 200 1.63 -0.82 11.40
N SER A 201 1.98 0.42 11.74
CA SER A 201 2.64 1.34 10.81
C SER A 201 4.15 1.14 10.87
N PRO A 202 4.85 1.12 9.71
CA PRO A 202 6.30 0.95 9.65
C PRO A 202 7.07 2.11 10.26
#